data_93780f8d130c7cfc32ea12ae68ffebcd
#
_entry.id   93780f8d130c7cfc32ea12ae68ffebcd
#
_cell.length_a   1.000
_cell.length_b   1.000
_cell.length_c   1.000
_cell.angle_alpha   90.00
_cell.angle_beta   90.00
_cell.angle_gamma   90.00
#
_symmetry.space_group_name_H-M   'P 1'
#
loop_
_entity.id
_entity.type
_entity.pdbx_description
1 polymer ?
#
loop_
_entity_poly.entity_id
_entity_poly.type
_entity_poly.pdbx_seq_one_letter_code
_entity_poly.pdbx_strand_id
1 'polypeptide(L)'
;MILKKNIINRFLLIILFSLAQGEIRVTSYGWEVFDRNTDSRISALAQSSIAYPIKAPGSVLLNPSLSLSYNDKIGLTHQSKIAGTANSEFIGFDKYLTDSSWMSLVFLYEGISGIPDTRGKLLDWGIDGVFGTFDPGEGNGILDEGERLDIKNIKYFSQNIFGLYASHSQILKKWRLGIGLKFLIHSIDEEYGIGTGVNIGFFRVFKKTSLGIVFNNFPSSGLIWNDGDIEISPTFISFGVHRKLLFNKYGLELNPMMKIDIATLDKSIDSKILFDKIPTDLSTGLEIVYRNNLFFRFGLYQRGTFSSGIGLHWKDINIDYAFLNGKDTFGIDENHLLSISVSMEWVRKQFLNKN
;
A
#
# COMPACT_ATOMS: atom_id res chain seq x y z
N MET A 1 -26.13 34.21 5.38
CA MET A 1 -25.11 33.42 6.12
C MET A 1 -24.33 32.42 5.25
N ILE A 2 -24.84 31.99 4.11
CA ILE A 2 -24.20 31.03 3.17
C ILE A 2 -23.09 31.66 2.33
N LEU A 3 -23.19 32.92 1.95
CA LEU A 3 -22.16 33.60 1.14
C LEU A 3 -20.80 33.83 1.87
N LYS A 4 -20.81 34.02 3.21
CA LYS A 4 -19.58 34.21 3.98
C LYS A 4 -18.73 32.94 4.09
N LYS A 5 -19.36 31.75 4.10
CA LYS A 5 -18.67 30.46 4.23
C LYS A 5 -17.86 30.11 2.96
N ASN A 6 -18.37 30.47 1.78
CA ASN A 6 -17.69 30.23 0.50
C ASN A 6 -16.46 31.15 0.27
N ILE A 7 -16.47 32.35 0.85
CA ILE A 7 -15.33 33.28 0.74
C ILE A 7 -14.18 32.82 1.62
N ILE A 8 -14.47 32.35 2.83
CA ILE A 8 -13.44 31.85 3.76
C ILE A 8 -12.75 30.59 3.20
N ASN A 9 -13.52 29.65 2.61
CA ASN A 9 -12.94 28.47 2.00
C ASN A 9 -12.09 28.76 0.74
N ARG A 10 -12.49 29.76 -0.05
CA ARG A 10 -11.68 30.22 -1.18
C ARG A 10 -10.41 30.94 -0.74
N PHE A 11 -10.49 31.74 0.35
CA PHE A 11 -9.31 32.38 0.92
C PHE A 11 -8.35 31.36 1.56
N LEU A 12 -8.85 30.33 2.25
CA LEU A 12 -8.00 29.24 2.79
C LEU A 12 -7.28 28.45 1.68
N LEU A 13 -7.96 28.17 0.56
CA LEU A 13 -7.36 27.53 -0.60
C LEU A 13 -6.27 28.40 -1.24
N ILE A 14 -6.52 29.73 -1.35
CA ILE A 14 -5.56 30.68 -1.92
C ILE A 14 -4.35 30.85 -0.99
N ILE A 15 -4.55 30.86 0.33
CA ILE A 15 -3.46 30.95 1.32
C ILE A 15 -2.60 29.67 1.30
N LEU A 16 -3.19 28.50 1.16
CA LEU A 16 -2.46 27.24 1.01
C LEU A 16 -1.61 27.22 -0.29
N PHE A 17 -2.12 27.79 -1.38
CA PHE A 17 -1.35 27.89 -2.63
C PHE A 17 -0.27 28.97 -2.60
N SER A 18 -0.43 30.03 -1.82
CA SER A 18 0.55 31.13 -1.75
C SER A 18 1.75 30.86 -0.85
N LEU A 19 1.71 29.78 -0.05
CA LEU A 19 2.82 29.36 0.81
C LEU A 19 3.76 28.35 0.13
N ALA A 20 3.36 27.78 -1.01
CA ALA A 20 4.19 26.84 -1.76
C ALA A 20 5.15 27.63 -2.67
N GLN A 21 6.40 27.76 -2.23
CA GLN A 21 7.52 28.24 -3.07
C GLN A 21 8.23 27.10 -3.81
N GLY A 22 7.80 25.86 -3.60
CA GLY A 22 8.38 24.65 -4.17
C GLY A 22 7.77 24.22 -5.49
N GLU A 23 8.40 23.24 -6.13
CA GLU A 23 7.95 22.64 -7.37
C GLU A 23 6.73 21.72 -7.14
N ILE A 24 5.76 21.71 -8.06
CA ILE A 24 4.64 20.76 -8.03
C ILE A 24 4.99 19.59 -8.94
N ARG A 25 5.11 18.39 -8.34
CA ARG A 25 5.42 17.13 -9.03
C ARG A 25 4.23 16.18 -8.99
N VAL A 26 3.94 15.52 -10.09
CA VAL A 26 2.94 14.45 -10.15
C VAL A 26 3.66 13.12 -9.97
N THR A 27 3.42 12.44 -8.85
CA THR A 27 4.07 11.17 -8.49
C THR A 27 3.19 10.33 -7.58
N SER A 28 3.39 9.02 -7.60
CA SER A 28 2.78 8.08 -6.63
C SER A 28 3.75 7.68 -5.51
N TYR A 29 5.00 8.12 -5.58
CA TYR A 29 6.04 7.75 -4.61
C TYR A 29 5.66 8.16 -3.19
N GLY A 30 5.96 7.29 -2.21
CA GLY A 30 5.56 7.49 -0.82
C GLY A 30 4.12 7.04 -0.51
N TRP A 31 3.17 7.25 -1.42
CA TRP A 31 1.78 6.79 -1.25
C TRP A 31 1.62 5.28 -1.43
N GLU A 32 2.61 4.62 -2.04
CA GLU A 32 2.67 3.17 -2.24
C GLU A 32 2.63 2.37 -0.93
N VAL A 33 2.99 2.97 0.21
CA VAL A 33 2.86 2.35 1.53
C VAL A 33 1.43 1.89 1.81
N PHE A 34 0.41 2.61 1.31
CA PHE A 34 -1.00 2.23 1.46
C PHE A 34 -1.45 1.14 0.49
N ASP A 35 -0.74 0.97 -0.62
CA ASP A 35 -1.09 0.02 -1.66
C ASP A 35 -0.29 -1.29 -1.53
N ARG A 36 0.97 -1.23 -1.07
CA ARG A 36 1.88 -2.39 -1.02
C ARG A 36 2.01 -3.04 0.36
N ASN A 37 1.74 -2.31 1.45
CA ASN A 37 1.90 -2.82 2.81
C ASN A 37 0.56 -3.30 3.36
N THR A 38 0.08 -4.41 2.84
CA THR A 38 -1.15 -5.06 3.28
C THR A 38 -0.86 -6.33 4.08
N ASP A 39 -1.90 -7.03 4.54
CA ASP A 39 -1.70 -8.33 5.15
C ASP A 39 -1.34 -9.42 4.13
N SER A 40 -0.75 -10.52 4.61
CA SER A 40 -0.29 -11.64 3.78
C SER A 40 -1.40 -12.26 2.93
N ARG A 41 -2.63 -12.30 3.44
CA ARG A 41 -3.77 -12.88 2.72
C ARG A 41 -4.09 -12.09 1.46
N ILE A 42 -4.05 -10.75 1.56
CA ILE A 42 -4.33 -9.84 0.45
C ILE A 42 -3.17 -9.88 -0.56
N SER A 43 -1.93 -9.84 -0.07
CA SER A 43 -0.74 -9.87 -0.91
C SER A 43 -0.62 -11.19 -1.69
N ALA A 44 -0.96 -12.34 -1.06
CA ALA A 44 -0.98 -13.63 -1.73
C ALA A 44 -2.01 -13.74 -2.87
N LEU A 45 -3.00 -12.84 -2.91
CA LEU A 45 -4.03 -12.74 -3.95
C LEU A 45 -3.74 -11.66 -4.98
N ALA A 46 -2.49 -11.19 -5.07
CA ALA A 46 -2.08 -10.09 -5.94
C ALA A 46 -2.99 -8.85 -5.79
N GLN A 47 -3.45 -8.55 -4.56
CA GLN A 47 -4.36 -7.45 -4.24
C GLN A 47 -5.65 -7.39 -5.09
N SER A 48 -6.04 -8.50 -5.70
CA SER A 48 -7.25 -8.58 -6.56
C SER A 48 -8.56 -8.62 -5.76
N SER A 49 -8.50 -8.60 -4.42
CA SER A 49 -9.64 -8.89 -3.54
C SER A 49 -10.53 -7.69 -3.21
N ILE A 50 -10.54 -6.60 -4.01
CA ILE A 50 -11.37 -5.40 -3.75
C ILE A 50 -12.89 -5.65 -3.74
N ALA A 51 -13.32 -6.78 -4.29
CA ALA A 51 -14.71 -7.24 -4.28
C ALA A 51 -14.92 -8.51 -3.44
N TYR A 52 -13.88 -8.97 -2.72
CA TYR A 52 -13.97 -10.17 -1.91
C TYR A 52 -14.18 -9.80 -0.44
N PRO A 53 -15.25 -10.28 0.23
CA PRO A 53 -15.54 -9.95 1.62
C PRO A 53 -14.58 -10.68 2.58
N ILE A 54 -13.31 -10.39 2.48
CA ILE A 54 -12.28 -10.89 3.39
C ILE A 54 -12.49 -10.27 4.78
N LYS A 55 -12.42 -11.10 5.82
CA LYS A 55 -12.48 -10.64 7.21
C LYS A 55 -11.05 -10.41 7.75
N ALA A 56 -10.29 -9.59 7.06
CA ALA A 56 -8.92 -9.22 7.44
C ALA A 56 -8.81 -7.70 7.57
N PRO A 57 -8.16 -7.17 8.62
CA PRO A 57 -8.06 -5.72 8.85
C PRO A 57 -7.44 -4.93 7.69
N GLY A 58 -6.55 -5.56 6.90
CA GLY A 58 -5.94 -4.94 5.72
C GLY A 58 -6.89 -4.73 4.53
N SER A 59 -8.06 -5.39 4.49
CA SER A 59 -8.99 -5.30 3.36
C SER A 59 -9.48 -3.88 3.09
N VAL A 60 -9.51 -3.01 4.12
CA VAL A 60 -9.94 -1.61 4.00
C VAL A 60 -8.97 -0.75 3.18
N LEU A 61 -7.69 -1.12 3.12
CA LEU A 61 -6.71 -0.45 2.27
C LEU A 61 -7.04 -0.62 0.78
N LEU A 62 -7.52 -1.80 0.39
CA LEU A 62 -7.96 -2.07 -0.98
C LEU A 62 -9.32 -1.43 -1.28
N ASN A 63 -10.24 -1.49 -0.32
CA ASN A 63 -11.58 -0.94 -0.49
C ASN A 63 -12.16 -0.59 0.88
N PRO A 64 -12.31 0.70 1.22
CA PRO A 64 -12.80 1.14 2.53
C PRO A 64 -14.19 0.62 2.88
N SER A 65 -14.96 0.10 1.91
CA SER A 65 -16.25 -0.54 2.15
C SER A 65 -16.16 -2.01 2.60
N LEU A 66 -14.94 -2.60 2.69
CA LEU A 66 -14.73 -4.00 3.07
C LEU A 66 -14.48 -4.25 4.56
N SER A 67 -14.62 -3.27 5.44
CA SER A 67 -14.66 -3.53 6.87
C SER A 67 -15.89 -4.40 7.19
N LEU A 68 -15.70 -5.71 7.41
CA LEU A 68 -16.80 -6.71 7.44
C LEU A 68 -16.79 -7.55 8.70
N SER A 69 -15.97 -7.20 9.68
CA SER A 69 -15.88 -8.00 10.90
C SER A 69 -17.13 -7.80 11.77
N TYR A 70 -17.82 -8.87 12.11
CA TYR A 70 -18.88 -8.83 13.14
C TYR A 70 -18.31 -8.79 14.56
N ASN A 71 -17.02 -9.06 14.72
CA ASN A 71 -16.29 -8.97 15.97
C ASN A 71 -15.08 -8.04 15.78
N ASP A 72 -14.76 -7.27 16.80
CA ASP A 72 -13.54 -6.46 16.81
C ASP A 72 -12.32 -7.37 16.56
N LYS A 73 -11.44 -6.99 15.65
CA LYS A 73 -10.24 -7.73 15.26
C LYS A 73 -9.00 -6.86 15.28
N ILE A 74 -7.88 -7.45 15.64
CA ILE A 74 -6.56 -6.88 15.44
C ILE A 74 -5.74 -7.80 14.53
N GLY A 75 -4.97 -7.20 13.62
CA GLY A 75 -4.05 -7.90 12.73
C GLY A 75 -2.68 -7.24 12.76
N LEU A 76 -1.64 -8.05 12.69
CA LEU A 76 -0.25 -7.66 12.62
C LEU A 76 0.37 -8.34 11.42
N THR A 77 1.17 -7.62 10.64
CA THR A 77 1.95 -8.18 9.53
C THR A 77 3.35 -7.62 9.55
N HIS A 78 4.32 -8.51 9.41
CA HIS A 78 5.70 -8.18 9.10
C HIS A 78 6.01 -8.59 7.67
N GLN A 79 6.64 -7.68 6.91
CA GLN A 79 7.10 -7.94 5.56
C GLN A 79 8.59 -7.62 5.45
N SER A 80 9.37 -8.59 4.98
CA SER A 80 10.76 -8.42 4.60
C SER A 80 10.84 -8.30 3.07
N LYS A 81 11.45 -7.21 2.61
CA LYS A 81 11.65 -6.85 1.19
C LYS A 81 13.14 -6.73 0.90
N ILE A 82 13.50 -6.90 -0.38
CA ILE A 82 14.87 -6.67 -0.88
C ILE A 82 15.91 -7.37 0.01
N ALA A 83 15.77 -8.69 0.16
CA ALA A 83 16.66 -9.52 1.00
C ALA A 83 16.86 -8.98 2.44
N GLY A 84 15.82 -8.34 3.01
CA GLY A 84 15.85 -7.80 4.38
C GLY A 84 16.35 -6.36 4.52
N THR A 85 16.70 -5.69 3.43
CA THR A 85 17.17 -4.30 3.47
C THR A 85 16.04 -3.32 3.76
N ALA A 86 14.83 -3.61 3.27
CA ALA A 86 13.63 -2.85 3.56
C ALA A 86 12.64 -3.70 4.36
N ASN A 87 12.09 -3.15 5.43
CA ASN A 87 11.12 -3.80 6.28
C ASN A 87 9.84 -2.97 6.32
N SER A 88 8.70 -3.66 6.35
CA SER A 88 7.40 -3.01 6.50
C SER A 88 6.58 -3.68 7.58
N GLU A 89 5.90 -2.85 8.35
CA GLU A 89 5.02 -3.27 9.43
C GLU A 89 3.61 -2.77 9.18
N PHE A 90 2.65 -3.62 9.46
CA PHE A 90 1.23 -3.33 9.39
C PHE A 90 0.57 -3.69 10.71
N ILE A 91 -0.22 -2.77 11.26
CA ILE A 91 -1.09 -3.00 12.41
C ILE A 91 -2.48 -2.53 12.02
N GLY A 92 -3.44 -3.44 11.95
CA GLY A 92 -4.82 -3.14 11.58
C GLY A 92 -5.79 -3.50 12.68
N PHE A 93 -6.78 -2.64 12.88
CA PHE A 93 -7.85 -2.82 13.84
C PHE A 93 -9.21 -2.60 13.16
N ASP A 94 -10.09 -3.59 13.25
CA ASP A 94 -11.47 -3.51 12.81
C ASP A 94 -12.41 -3.46 14.00
N LYS A 95 -13.34 -2.51 13.97
CA LYS A 95 -14.39 -2.34 14.98
C LYS A 95 -15.77 -2.44 14.37
N TYR A 96 -16.55 -3.34 14.92
CA TYR A 96 -17.99 -3.39 14.69
C TYR A 96 -18.68 -2.29 15.50
N LEU A 97 -19.46 -1.45 14.84
CA LEU A 97 -20.21 -0.36 15.50
C LEU A 97 -21.70 -0.70 15.63
N THR A 98 -22.33 -1.07 14.51
CA THR A 98 -23.74 -1.47 14.42
C THR A 98 -23.91 -2.52 13.32
N ASP A 99 -25.09 -3.14 13.23
CA ASP A 99 -25.42 -4.10 12.17
C ASP A 99 -25.22 -3.58 10.74
N SER A 100 -25.07 -2.28 10.58
CA SER A 100 -24.92 -1.61 9.28
C SER A 100 -23.69 -0.73 9.15
N SER A 101 -22.80 -0.71 10.17
CA SER A 101 -21.72 0.29 10.25
C SER A 101 -20.47 -0.28 10.91
N TRP A 102 -19.31 0.02 10.34
CA TRP A 102 -17.97 -0.45 10.79
C TRP A 102 -16.95 0.67 10.70
N MET A 103 -15.94 0.60 11.55
CA MET A 103 -14.74 1.42 11.51
C MET A 103 -13.49 0.53 11.41
N SER A 104 -12.46 1.03 10.73
CA SER A 104 -11.15 0.40 10.76
C SER A 104 -10.06 1.46 10.91
N LEU A 105 -8.99 1.09 11.60
CA LEU A 105 -7.79 1.90 11.77
C LEU A 105 -6.59 1.04 11.40
N VAL A 106 -5.70 1.57 10.57
CA VAL A 106 -4.50 0.88 10.13
C VAL A 106 -3.30 1.80 10.30
N PHE A 107 -2.25 1.28 10.91
CA PHE A 107 -0.93 1.89 11.01
C PHE A 107 0.01 1.12 10.11
N LEU A 108 0.80 1.85 9.33
CA LEU A 108 1.76 1.34 8.39
C LEU A 108 3.12 1.97 8.68
N TYR A 109 4.15 1.17 8.56
CA TYR A 109 5.54 1.63 8.60
C TYR A 109 6.32 0.94 7.49
N GLU A 110 7.17 1.69 6.82
CA GLU A 110 8.18 1.15 5.92
C GLU A 110 9.49 1.89 6.15
N GLY A 111 10.58 1.15 6.30
CA GLY A 111 11.88 1.71 6.58
C GLY A 111 13.01 1.03 5.81
N ILE A 112 13.94 1.86 5.36
CA ILE A 112 15.23 1.45 4.78
C ILE A 112 16.30 2.18 5.58
N SER A 113 17.23 1.45 6.13
CA SER A 113 18.36 2.02 6.90
C SER A 113 19.69 1.71 6.22
N GLY A 114 20.70 2.51 6.55
CA GLY A 114 22.04 2.29 6.03
C GLY A 114 22.20 2.62 4.56
N ILE A 115 21.45 3.58 4.03
CA ILE A 115 21.60 4.09 2.67
C ILE A 115 22.88 4.91 2.60
N PRO A 116 23.88 4.54 1.76
CA PRO A 116 25.13 5.28 1.67
C PRO A 116 24.94 6.63 0.97
N ASP A 117 25.37 7.70 1.60
CA ASP A 117 25.41 9.02 0.97
C ASP A 117 26.70 9.16 0.15
N THR A 118 26.56 8.97 -1.15
CA THR A 118 27.66 9.06 -2.12
C THR A 118 27.83 10.46 -2.71
N ARG A 119 26.99 11.42 -2.33
CA ARG A 119 27.08 12.81 -2.82
C ARG A 119 28.40 13.44 -2.44
N GLY A 120 29.18 13.92 -3.44
CA GLY A 120 30.48 14.52 -3.25
C GLY A 120 31.54 13.57 -2.65
N LYS A 121 31.37 12.25 -2.83
CA LYS A 121 32.31 11.23 -2.37
C LYS A 121 33.08 10.56 -3.52
N LEU A 122 32.89 11.01 -4.74
CA LEU A 122 33.69 10.57 -5.87
C LEU A 122 35.13 11.07 -5.71
N LEU A 123 36.08 10.17 -5.78
CA LEU A 123 37.50 10.47 -5.98
C LEU A 123 37.72 10.53 -7.50
N ASP A 124 37.38 11.70 -8.06
CA ASP A 124 37.40 12.04 -9.48
C ASP A 124 38.83 12.37 -9.90
N TRP A 125 39.67 11.32 -9.97
CA TRP A 125 41.11 11.39 -10.15
C TRP A 125 41.59 10.88 -11.51
N GLY A 126 40.64 10.66 -12.46
CA GLY A 126 40.91 10.19 -13.79
C GLY A 126 41.38 8.73 -13.88
N ILE A 127 41.81 8.35 -15.07
CA ILE A 127 42.11 6.94 -15.43
C ILE A 127 43.27 6.38 -14.63
N ASP A 128 44.28 7.22 -14.30
CA ASP A 128 45.48 6.78 -13.55
C ASP A 128 45.23 6.70 -12.02
N GLY A 129 44.08 7.21 -11.53
CA GLY A 129 43.68 7.21 -10.13
C GLY A 129 44.56 8.06 -9.24
N VAL A 130 45.25 9.07 -9.79
CA VAL A 130 46.15 10.01 -9.07
C VAL A 130 45.64 11.43 -9.26
N PHE A 131 45.31 12.11 -8.15
CA PHE A 131 44.79 13.49 -8.19
C PHE A 131 45.83 14.48 -8.72
N GLY A 132 45.43 15.33 -9.66
CA GLY A 132 46.24 16.46 -10.15
C GLY A 132 47.18 16.12 -11.30
N THR A 133 46.98 15.01 -11.98
CA THR A 133 47.75 14.62 -13.19
C THR A 133 47.14 15.16 -14.47
N PHE A 134 45.88 15.65 -14.40
CA PHE A 134 45.12 16.20 -15.53
C PHE A 134 44.93 15.20 -16.67
N ASP A 135 44.84 13.93 -16.33
CA ASP A 135 44.57 12.86 -17.28
C ASP A 135 43.09 12.82 -17.73
N PRO A 136 42.74 12.07 -18.78
CA PRO A 136 41.37 11.94 -19.20
C PRO A 136 40.45 11.42 -18.10
N GLY A 137 39.31 12.13 -17.86
CA GLY A 137 38.32 11.79 -16.84
C GLY A 137 38.45 12.61 -15.56
N GLU A 138 39.64 13.09 -15.19
CA GLU A 138 39.84 13.86 -13.94
C GLU A 138 38.99 15.14 -13.89
N GLY A 139 38.16 15.27 -12.83
CA GLY A 139 37.38 16.46 -12.57
C GLY A 139 36.09 16.58 -13.41
N ASN A 140 35.64 15.51 -14.07
CA ASN A 140 34.44 15.52 -14.91
C ASN A 140 33.12 15.26 -14.16
N GLY A 141 33.17 14.83 -12.90
CA GLY A 141 32.01 14.57 -12.04
C GLY A 141 31.31 13.23 -12.34
N ILE A 142 31.89 12.37 -13.17
CA ILE A 142 31.34 11.07 -13.57
C ILE A 142 32.26 9.98 -13.05
N LEU A 143 31.70 8.87 -12.58
CA LEU A 143 32.51 7.73 -12.16
C LEU A 143 33.02 6.98 -13.39
N ASP A 144 34.27 7.19 -13.74
CA ASP A 144 34.95 6.55 -14.86
C ASP A 144 35.71 5.27 -14.43
N GLU A 145 36.22 4.54 -15.43
CA GLU A 145 37.03 3.34 -15.18
C GLU A 145 38.34 3.72 -14.48
N GLY A 146 38.63 3.09 -13.34
CA GLY A 146 39.81 3.40 -12.51
C GLY A 146 39.50 4.28 -11.31
N GLU A 147 38.42 5.02 -11.32
CA GLU A 147 37.97 5.87 -10.22
C GLU A 147 37.19 5.10 -9.14
N ARG A 148 37.03 5.71 -7.99
CA ARG A 148 36.36 5.09 -6.84
C ARG A 148 35.70 6.09 -5.92
N LEU A 149 34.80 5.60 -5.09
CA LEU A 149 34.22 6.39 -4.00
C LEU A 149 35.17 6.41 -2.78
N ASP A 150 35.19 7.52 -2.08
CA ASP A 150 35.84 7.66 -0.77
C ASP A 150 35.01 6.93 0.31
N ILE A 151 35.14 5.62 0.36
CA ILE A 151 34.36 4.74 1.24
C ILE A 151 34.54 5.11 2.72
N LYS A 152 35.71 5.65 3.10
CA LYS A 152 36.02 5.99 4.50
C LYS A 152 35.22 7.19 5.02
N ASN A 153 34.76 8.05 4.11
CA ASN A 153 34.02 9.26 4.41
C ASN A 153 32.56 9.21 3.99
N ILE A 154 32.06 8.03 3.58
CA ILE A 154 30.64 7.81 3.32
C ILE A 154 29.88 7.90 4.65
N LYS A 155 28.87 8.76 4.69
CA LYS A 155 27.85 8.79 5.73
C LYS A 155 26.67 7.93 5.31
N TYR A 156 25.84 7.55 6.27
CA TYR A 156 24.66 6.74 6.00
C TYR A 156 23.43 7.49 6.51
N PHE A 157 22.34 7.42 5.77
CA PHE A 157 21.06 7.95 6.17
C PHE A 157 19.98 6.86 6.11
N SER A 158 18.77 7.21 6.52
CA SER A 158 17.62 6.31 6.52
C SER A 158 16.44 6.97 5.83
N GLN A 159 15.58 6.15 5.23
CA GLN A 159 14.27 6.53 4.76
C GLN A 159 13.22 5.87 5.64
N ASN A 160 12.22 6.62 6.08
CA ASN A 160 11.12 6.11 6.87
C ASN A 160 9.79 6.68 6.36
N ILE A 161 8.80 5.81 6.23
CA ILE A 161 7.46 6.17 5.81
C ILE A 161 6.48 5.66 6.86
N PHE A 162 5.68 6.56 7.43
CA PHE A 162 4.60 6.24 8.36
C PHE A 162 3.26 6.57 7.73
N GLY A 163 2.38 5.59 7.67
CA GLY A 163 1.02 5.74 7.18
C GLY A 163 -0.01 5.50 8.29
N LEU A 164 -1.02 6.34 8.33
CA LEU A 164 -2.22 6.12 9.12
C LEU A 164 -3.43 6.12 8.18
N TYR A 165 -4.23 5.06 8.23
CA TYR A 165 -5.46 4.95 7.48
C TYR A 165 -6.64 4.74 8.42
N ALA A 166 -7.62 5.62 8.35
CA ALA A 166 -8.87 5.51 9.09
C ALA A 166 -10.03 5.36 8.11
N SER A 167 -10.87 4.34 8.27
CA SER A 167 -12.02 4.16 7.41
C SER A 167 -13.32 3.97 8.18
N HIS A 168 -14.40 4.43 7.57
CA HIS A 168 -15.77 4.17 8.02
C HIS A 168 -16.57 3.59 6.86
N SER A 169 -17.30 2.51 7.12
CA SER A 169 -18.20 1.91 6.14
C SER A 169 -19.61 1.74 6.66
N GLN A 170 -20.59 1.93 5.78
CA GLN A 170 -22.00 1.83 6.10
C GLN A 170 -22.80 1.16 4.99
N ILE A 171 -23.82 0.38 5.38
CA ILE A 171 -24.79 -0.18 4.43
C ILE A 171 -25.82 0.90 4.09
N LEU A 172 -25.92 1.20 2.79
CA LEU A 172 -26.91 2.08 2.21
C LEU A 172 -27.76 1.29 1.20
N LYS A 173 -28.95 0.86 1.60
CA LYS A 173 -29.83 -0.01 0.82
C LYS A 173 -29.15 -1.35 0.50
N LYS A 174 -28.79 -1.59 -0.78
CA LYS A 174 -28.14 -2.82 -1.26
C LYS A 174 -26.65 -2.67 -1.48
N TRP A 175 -26.11 -1.47 -1.30
CA TRP A 175 -24.70 -1.16 -1.42
C TRP A 175 -24.09 -0.93 -0.05
N ARG A 176 -22.81 -1.20 0.08
CA ARG A 176 -22.00 -0.70 1.17
C ARG A 176 -21.11 0.41 0.61
N LEU A 177 -21.13 1.55 1.26
CA LEU A 177 -20.27 2.69 1.01
C LEU A 177 -19.18 2.72 2.08
N GLY A 178 -17.96 2.98 1.70
CA GLY A 178 -16.83 3.22 2.61
C GLY A 178 -16.08 4.49 2.23
N ILE A 179 -15.62 5.22 3.23
CA ILE A 179 -14.71 6.36 3.08
C ILE A 179 -13.49 6.06 3.92
N GLY A 180 -12.30 6.23 3.33
CA GLY A 180 -11.01 6.06 3.96
C GLY A 180 -10.20 7.34 3.89
N LEU A 181 -9.61 7.74 5.02
CA LEU A 181 -8.72 8.88 5.14
C LEU A 181 -7.30 8.37 5.31
N LYS A 182 -6.36 8.92 4.55
CA LYS A 182 -4.93 8.65 4.58
C LYS A 182 -4.19 9.80 5.21
N PHE A 183 -3.25 9.48 6.10
CA PHE A 183 -2.22 10.39 6.58
C PHE A 183 -0.87 9.77 6.34
N LEU A 184 0.07 10.55 5.80
CA LEU A 184 1.41 10.13 5.45
C LEU A 184 2.43 11.06 6.09
N ILE A 185 3.47 10.47 6.68
CA ILE A 185 4.71 11.15 7.03
C ILE A 185 5.84 10.39 6.34
N HIS A 186 6.59 11.07 5.49
CA HIS A 186 7.72 10.52 4.77
C HIS A 186 8.97 11.31 5.15
N SER A 187 10.00 10.64 5.60
CA SER A 187 11.30 11.25 5.90
C SER A 187 12.42 10.53 5.17
N ILE A 188 13.34 11.29 4.62
CA ILE A 188 14.55 10.80 3.94
C ILE A 188 15.68 11.77 4.21
N ASP A 189 16.76 11.27 4.84
CA ASP A 189 17.89 12.10 5.27
C ASP A 189 17.40 13.23 6.21
N GLU A 190 17.63 14.48 5.87
CA GLU A 190 17.21 15.67 6.62
C GLU A 190 15.83 16.20 6.18
N GLU A 191 15.27 15.65 5.11
CA GLU A 191 14.00 16.09 4.55
C GLU A 191 12.82 15.28 5.09
N TYR A 192 11.67 15.95 5.23
CA TYR A 192 10.41 15.28 5.57
C TYR A 192 9.23 15.93 4.88
N GLY A 193 8.25 15.10 4.57
CA GLY A 193 6.98 15.52 3.98
C GLY A 193 5.78 15.00 4.77
N ILE A 194 4.70 15.75 4.74
CA ILE A 194 3.41 15.39 5.36
C ILE A 194 2.33 15.39 4.30
N GLY A 195 1.53 14.32 4.26
CA GLY A 195 0.53 14.15 3.23
C GLY A 195 -0.84 13.70 3.75
N THR A 196 -1.86 13.97 2.94
CA THR A 196 -3.23 13.52 3.17
C THR A 196 -3.88 13.04 1.88
N GLY A 197 -4.83 12.10 2.02
CA GLY A 197 -5.57 11.58 0.89
C GLY A 197 -6.89 10.94 1.31
N VAL A 198 -7.75 10.69 0.32
CA VAL A 198 -9.07 10.09 0.55
C VAL A 198 -9.33 8.99 -0.47
N ASN A 199 -9.88 7.86 0.01
CA ASN A 199 -10.41 6.80 -0.84
C ASN A 199 -11.92 6.68 -0.63
N ILE A 200 -12.67 6.42 -1.70
CA ILE A 200 -14.12 6.17 -1.64
C ILE A 200 -14.39 4.80 -2.26
N GLY A 201 -15.01 3.90 -1.49
CA GLY A 201 -15.27 2.54 -1.91
C GLY A 201 -16.74 2.17 -1.91
N PHE A 202 -17.10 1.31 -2.87
CA PHE A 202 -18.43 0.73 -3.01
C PHE A 202 -18.30 -0.78 -3.11
N PHE A 203 -19.20 -1.49 -2.43
CA PHE A 203 -19.25 -2.94 -2.45
C PHE A 203 -20.70 -3.44 -2.50
N ARG A 204 -20.94 -4.48 -3.27
CA ARG A 204 -22.25 -5.13 -3.34
C ARG A 204 -22.14 -6.61 -3.65
N VAL A 205 -23.01 -7.40 -2.99
CA VAL A 205 -23.14 -8.84 -3.23
C VAL A 205 -24.41 -9.11 -4.07
N PHE A 206 -24.27 -9.92 -5.12
CA PHE A 206 -25.33 -10.42 -5.98
C PHE A 206 -25.32 -11.95 -5.94
N LYS A 207 -26.10 -12.55 -5.06
CA LYS A 207 -26.11 -14.01 -4.84
C LYS A 207 -24.71 -14.53 -4.48
N LYS A 208 -24.01 -15.14 -5.45
CA LYS A 208 -22.65 -15.72 -5.27
C LYS A 208 -21.56 -14.86 -5.89
N THR A 209 -21.89 -13.73 -6.49
CA THR A 209 -20.94 -12.79 -7.12
C THR A 209 -20.93 -11.49 -6.35
N SER A 210 -19.77 -10.90 -6.15
CA SER A 210 -19.62 -9.59 -5.52
C SER A 210 -18.92 -8.63 -6.47
N LEU A 211 -19.25 -7.35 -6.37
CA LEU A 211 -18.63 -6.26 -7.12
C LEU A 211 -18.04 -5.24 -6.14
N GLY A 212 -16.88 -4.71 -6.49
CA GLY A 212 -16.20 -3.63 -5.78
C GLY A 212 -15.80 -2.53 -6.76
N ILE A 213 -15.95 -1.28 -6.34
CA ILE A 213 -15.50 -0.10 -7.07
C ILE A 213 -14.81 0.81 -6.06
N VAL A 214 -13.63 1.33 -6.40
CA VAL A 214 -12.88 2.24 -5.53
C VAL A 214 -12.37 3.42 -6.34
N PHE A 215 -12.59 4.61 -5.82
CA PHE A 215 -11.92 5.83 -6.26
C PHE A 215 -10.76 6.06 -5.28
N ASN A 216 -9.56 5.77 -5.73
CA ASN A 216 -8.34 5.94 -4.94
C ASN A 216 -7.81 7.35 -5.11
N ASN A 217 -7.29 7.94 -4.03
CA ASN A 217 -6.74 9.30 -4.02
C ASN A 217 -7.73 10.35 -4.56
N PHE A 218 -8.97 10.36 -4.08
CA PHE A 218 -10.02 11.27 -4.60
C PHE A 218 -10.08 12.60 -3.81
N PRO A 219 -10.09 13.78 -4.47
CA PRO A 219 -9.85 14.03 -5.89
C PRO A 219 -8.37 13.92 -6.28
N SER A 220 -7.46 13.94 -5.32
CA SER A 220 -6.03 13.65 -5.37
C SER A 220 -5.50 13.51 -3.95
N SER A 221 -4.38 12.79 -3.76
CA SER A 221 -3.61 12.81 -2.52
C SER A 221 -2.43 13.77 -2.69
N GLY A 222 -2.08 14.52 -1.66
CA GLY A 222 -1.01 15.50 -1.70
C GLY A 222 -0.01 15.30 -0.55
N LEU A 223 1.27 15.44 -0.84
CA LEU A 223 2.40 15.44 0.11
C LEU A 223 3.13 16.77 -0.05
N ILE A 224 3.40 17.45 1.05
CA ILE A 224 4.11 18.72 1.12
C ILE A 224 5.40 18.48 1.89
N TRP A 225 6.52 18.76 1.27
CA TRP A 225 7.86 18.65 1.82
C TRP A 225 8.25 19.92 2.61
N ASN A 226 9.23 19.79 3.52
CA ASN A 226 9.74 20.89 4.34
C ASN A 226 10.47 21.99 3.54
N ASP A 227 10.94 21.70 2.33
CA ASP A 227 11.53 22.67 1.38
C ASP A 227 10.46 23.43 0.58
N GLY A 228 9.18 23.02 0.70
CA GLY A 228 8.03 23.61 0.01
C GLY A 228 7.62 22.89 -1.27
N ASP A 229 8.31 21.85 -1.67
CA ASP A 229 7.92 21.01 -2.81
C ASP A 229 6.60 20.29 -2.52
N ILE A 230 5.77 20.14 -3.55
CA ILE A 230 4.47 19.49 -3.46
C ILE A 230 4.43 18.30 -4.42
N GLU A 231 4.12 17.14 -3.89
CA GLU A 231 3.87 15.94 -4.67
C GLU A 231 2.37 15.63 -4.69
N ILE A 232 1.82 15.37 -5.87
CA ILE A 232 0.41 15.05 -6.07
C ILE A 232 0.29 13.66 -6.67
N SER A 233 -0.44 12.79 -5.98
CA SER A 233 -0.84 11.48 -6.52
C SER A 233 -2.27 11.57 -7.05
N PRO A 234 -2.47 11.43 -8.37
CA PRO A 234 -3.78 11.58 -9.00
C PRO A 234 -4.73 10.44 -8.62
N THR A 235 -6.03 10.68 -8.82
CA THR A 235 -7.06 9.65 -8.70
C THR A 235 -6.83 8.54 -9.73
N PHE A 236 -7.04 7.30 -9.31
CA PHE A 236 -7.28 6.17 -10.20
C PHE A 236 -8.51 5.38 -9.73
N ILE A 237 -9.13 4.63 -10.64
CA ILE A 237 -10.35 3.90 -10.35
C ILE A 237 -10.07 2.41 -10.44
N SER A 238 -10.46 1.68 -9.38
CA SER A 238 -10.35 0.22 -9.32
C SER A 238 -11.73 -0.42 -9.46
N PHE A 239 -11.85 -1.40 -10.34
CA PHE A 239 -13.03 -2.25 -10.48
C PHE A 239 -12.66 -3.68 -10.17
N GLY A 240 -13.51 -4.37 -9.40
CA GLY A 240 -13.26 -5.77 -9.09
C GLY A 240 -14.52 -6.61 -9.09
N VAL A 241 -14.30 -7.88 -9.36
CA VAL A 241 -15.32 -8.93 -9.30
C VAL A 241 -14.78 -10.13 -8.54
N HIS A 242 -15.63 -10.74 -7.74
CA HIS A 242 -15.36 -12.00 -7.05
C HIS A 242 -16.54 -12.93 -7.19
N ARG A 243 -16.31 -14.23 -7.24
CA ARG A 243 -17.35 -15.25 -7.27
C ARG A 243 -17.06 -16.38 -6.31
N LYS A 244 -18.07 -16.71 -5.46
CA LYS A 244 -18.00 -17.82 -4.52
C LYS A 244 -18.54 -19.10 -5.17
N LEU A 245 -17.71 -20.16 -5.20
CA LEU A 245 -18.07 -21.49 -5.71
C LEU A 245 -17.93 -22.51 -4.58
N LEU A 246 -19.02 -23.20 -4.22
CA LEU A 246 -19.06 -24.17 -3.12
C LEU A 246 -19.13 -25.59 -3.64
N PHE A 247 -18.24 -26.44 -3.16
CA PHE A 247 -18.17 -27.87 -3.43
C PHE A 247 -18.34 -28.64 -2.12
N ASN A 248 -19.56 -28.60 -1.56
CA ASN A 248 -19.89 -29.11 -0.22
C ASN A 248 -19.48 -30.55 0.01
N LYS A 249 -19.59 -31.43 -1.02
CA LYS A 249 -19.21 -32.85 -0.94
C LYS A 249 -17.75 -33.04 -0.52
N TYR A 250 -16.88 -32.09 -0.87
CA TYR A 250 -15.43 -32.15 -0.62
C TYR A 250 -14.99 -31.20 0.49
N GLY A 251 -15.90 -30.40 1.04
CA GLY A 251 -15.54 -29.35 2.01
C GLY A 251 -14.69 -28.26 1.40
N LEU A 252 -14.81 -28.01 0.08
CA LEU A 252 -14.05 -27.04 -0.67
C LEU A 252 -14.89 -25.83 -1.08
N GLU A 253 -14.27 -24.65 -0.96
CA GLU A 253 -14.79 -23.40 -1.48
C GLU A 253 -13.70 -22.77 -2.37
N LEU A 254 -14.07 -22.36 -3.59
CA LEU A 254 -13.18 -21.63 -4.50
C LEU A 254 -13.69 -20.20 -4.66
N ASN A 255 -12.77 -19.25 -4.55
CA ASN A 255 -13.01 -17.82 -4.63
C ASN A 255 -12.12 -17.18 -5.72
N PRO A 256 -12.43 -17.35 -7.01
CA PRO A 256 -11.77 -16.60 -8.07
C PRO A 256 -12.16 -15.13 -8.02
N MET A 257 -11.17 -14.25 -8.29
CA MET A 257 -11.34 -12.81 -8.28
C MET A 257 -10.45 -12.12 -9.30
N MET A 258 -10.86 -10.93 -9.70
CA MET A 258 -10.15 -10.09 -10.65
C MET A 258 -10.33 -8.62 -10.27
N LYS A 259 -9.29 -7.84 -10.46
CA LYS A 259 -9.28 -6.38 -10.29
C LYS A 259 -8.67 -5.74 -11.53
N ILE A 260 -9.22 -4.61 -11.95
CA ILE A 260 -8.67 -3.73 -12.98
C ILE A 260 -8.53 -2.34 -12.37
N ASP A 261 -7.34 -1.78 -12.43
CA ASP A 261 -7.04 -0.40 -12.08
C ASP A 261 -6.93 0.42 -13.37
N ILE A 262 -7.60 1.57 -13.41
CA ILE A 262 -7.67 2.46 -14.56
C ILE A 262 -7.17 3.84 -14.13
N ALA A 263 -6.12 4.31 -14.78
CA ALA A 263 -5.59 5.65 -14.57
C ALA A 263 -6.57 6.74 -15.04
N THR A 264 -6.65 7.83 -14.31
CA THR A 264 -7.36 9.04 -14.78
C THR A 264 -6.40 10.02 -15.45
N LEU A 265 -5.10 9.92 -15.15
CA LEU A 265 -3.99 10.66 -15.76
C LEU A 265 -2.83 9.70 -16.03
N ASP A 266 -1.96 10.03 -16.97
CA ASP A 266 -0.86 9.15 -17.43
C ASP A 266 0.08 8.63 -16.33
N LYS A 267 0.20 9.35 -15.20
CA LYS A 267 1.09 8.99 -14.10
C LYS A 267 0.38 8.48 -12.84
N SER A 268 -0.95 8.26 -12.90
CA SER A 268 -1.69 7.81 -11.71
C SER A 268 -1.44 6.34 -11.35
N ILE A 269 -1.06 5.52 -12.32
CA ILE A 269 -0.56 4.15 -12.12
C ILE A 269 0.63 3.90 -13.05
N ASP A 270 1.62 3.17 -12.54
CA ASP A 270 2.75 2.70 -13.34
C ASP A 270 2.34 1.41 -14.06
N SER A 271 1.72 1.54 -15.23
CA SER A 271 1.24 0.42 -16.03
C SER A 271 1.97 0.31 -17.36
N LYS A 272 2.25 -0.93 -17.77
CA LYS A 272 2.81 -1.27 -19.09
C LYS A 272 1.73 -1.49 -20.15
N ILE A 273 0.46 -1.59 -19.77
CA ILE A 273 -0.64 -1.82 -20.70
C ILE A 273 -1.46 -0.55 -20.82
N LEU A 274 -1.66 -0.14 -22.06
CA LEU A 274 -2.50 0.98 -22.45
C LEU A 274 -3.76 0.43 -23.11
N PHE A 275 -4.92 0.72 -22.54
CA PHE A 275 -6.18 0.53 -23.23
C PHE A 275 -6.57 1.86 -23.88
N ASP A 276 -6.45 1.94 -25.20
CA ASP A 276 -6.66 3.16 -25.98
C ASP A 276 -5.92 4.39 -25.39
N LYS A 277 -4.61 4.20 -25.04
CA LYS A 277 -3.71 5.18 -24.39
C LYS A 277 -3.96 5.43 -22.90
N ILE A 278 -4.94 4.76 -22.27
CA ILE A 278 -5.20 4.89 -20.83
C ILE A 278 -4.41 3.79 -20.11
N PRO A 279 -3.50 4.15 -19.17
CA PRO A 279 -2.79 3.17 -18.37
C PRO A 279 -3.76 2.30 -17.57
N THR A 280 -3.62 0.99 -17.71
CA THR A 280 -4.52 0.00 -17.09
C THR A 280 -3.70 -1.13 -16.49
N ASP A 281 -3.99 -1.54 -15.26
CA ASP A 281 -3.35 -2.68 -14.60
C ASP A 281 -4.37 -3.74 -14.22
N LEU A 282 -4.02 -5.02 -14.44
CA LEU A 282 -4.88 -6.17 -14.18
C LEU A 282 -4.26 -7.06 -13.12
N SER A 283 -5.05 -7.41 -12.11
CA SER A 283 -4.68 -8.39 -11.09
C SER A 283 -5.72 -9.50 -11.02
N THR A 284 -5.29 -10.74 -10.88
CA THR A 284 -6.15 -11.90 -10.70
C THR A 284 -5.75 -12.68 -9.46
N GLY A 285 -6.72 -13.31 -8.80
CA GLY A 285 -6.47 -14.11 -7.61
C GLY A 285 -7.42 -15.29 -7.49
N LEU A 286 -6.97 -16.33 -6.83
CA LEU A 286 -7.75 -17.51 -6.46
C LEU A 286 -7.47 -17.88 -5.00
N GLU A 287 -8.48 -17.89 -4.17
CA GLU A 287 -8.41 -18.50 -2.84
C GLU A 287 -9.18 -19.82 -2.83
N ILE A 288 -8.53 -20.87 -2.35
CA ILE A 288 -9.08 -22.19 -2.12
C ILE A 288 -9.19 -22.39 -0.61
N VAL A 289 -10.42 -22.60 -0.12
CA VAL A 289 -10.68 -22.80 1.30
C VAL A 289 -11.06 -24.27 1.51
N TYR A 290 -10.33 -24.95 2.36
CA TYR A 290 -10.61 -26.34 2.75
C TYR A 290 -11.11 -26.39 4.20
N ARG A 291 -12.33 -26.95 4.38
CA ARG A 291 -12.99 -27.11 5.68
C ARG A 291 -13.01 -25.86 6.56
N ASN A 292 -13.04 -24.66 5.95
CA ASN A 292 -13.02 -23.35 6.60
C ASN A 292 -11.78 -23.04 7.48
N ASN A 293 -10.77 -23.90 7.48
CA ASN A 293 -9.59 -23.78 8.35
C ASN A 293 -8.28 -23.61 7.58
N LEU A 294 -8.16 -24.21 6.40
CA LEU A 294 -6.96 -24.13 5.58
C LEU A 294 -7.25 -23.32 4.33
N PHE A 295 -6.32 -22.44 3.99
CA PHE A 295 -6.43 -21.52 2.86
C PHE A 295 -5.19 -21.65 1.99
N PHE A 296 -5.39 -21.87 0.71
CA PHE A 296 -4.34 -21.80 -0.32
C PHE A 296 -4.69 -20.66 -1.25
N ARG A 297 -3.70 -19.84 -1.59
CA ARG A 297 -3.89 -18.61 -2.36
C ARG A 297 -2.87 -18.52 -3.46
N PHE A 298 -3.34 -18.02 -4.59
CA PHE A 298 -2.52 -17.75 -5.77
C PHE A 298 -2.97 -16.43 -6.36
N GLY A 299 -2.01 -15.62 -6.76
CA GLY A 299 -2.26 -14.33 -7.37
C GLY A 299 -1.30 -14.06 -8.51
N LEU A 300 -1.75 -13.28 -9.47
CA LEU A 300 -0.94 -12.84 -10.60
C LEU A 300 -1.22 -11.36 -10.86
N TYR A 301 -0.17 -10.56 -10.74
CA TYR A 301 -0.17 -9.18 -11.22
C TYR A 301 0.16 -9.16 -12.71
N GLN A 302 -0.45 -8.26 -13.44
CA GLN A 302 -0.21 -8.09 -14.87
C GLN A 302 1.27 -7.85 -15.20
N ARG A 303 2.03 -7.26 -14.30
CA ARG A 303 3.47 -7.01 -14.45
C ARG A 303 4.32 -8.28 -14.39
N GLY A 304 3.70 -9.46 -14.21
CA GLY A 304 4.37 -10.75 -14.16
C GLY A 304 4.80 -11.18 -12.76
N THR A 305 4.48 -10.42 -11.73
CA THR A 305 4.69 -10.84 -10.35
C THR A 305 3.67 -11.91 -9.99
N PHE A 306 4.15 -13.08 -9.62
CA PHE A 306 3.36 -14.16 -9.07
C PHE A 306 3.37 -14.08 -7.55
N SER A 307 2.20 -14.27 -6.95
CA SER A 307 2.07 -14.38 -5.50
C SER A 307 1.41 -15.69 -5.11
N SER A 308 1.83 -16.26 -3.98
CA SER A 308 1.23 -17.45 -3.40
C SER A 308 1.15 -17.32 -1.89
N GLY A 309 0.29 -18.10 -1.26
CA GLY A 309 0.18 -18.06 0.20
C GLY A 309 -0.58 -19.23 0.78
N ILE A 310 -0.35 -19.44 2.06
CA ILE A 310 -1.04 -20.42 2.88
C ILE A 310 -1.57 -19.73 4.13
N GLY A 311 -2.76 -20.14 4.58
CA GLY A 311 -3.36 -19.63 5.82
C GLY A 311 -3.96 -20.75 6.65
N LEU A 312 -3.91 -20.56 7.96
CA LEU A 312 -4.51 -21.43 8.95
C LEU A 312 -5.45 -20.61 9.84
N HIS A 313 -6.69 -21.03 9.93
CA HIS A 313 -7.65 -20.52 10.92
C HIS A 313 -7.80 -21.55 12.04
N TRP A 314 -7.40 -21.17 13.24
CA TRP A 314 -7.52 -22.00 14.43
C TRP A 314 -8.19 -21.23 15.56
N LYS A 315 -9.46 -21.58 15.84
CA LYS A 315 -10.29 -20.87 16.81
C LYS A 315 -10.42 -19.37 16.46
N ASP A 316 -9.88 -18.50 17.32
CA ASP A 316 -9.91 -17.04 17.17
C ASP A 316 -8.67 -16.46 16.50
N ILE A 317 -7.72 -17.31 16.11
CA ILE A 317 -6.42 -16.92 15.56
C ILE A 317 -6.37 -17.29 14.09
N ASN A 318 -5.93 -16.34 13.24
CA ASN A 318 -5.53 -16.63 11.86
C ASN A 318 -4.02 -16.39 11.74
N ILE A 319 -3.34 -17.31 11.07
CA ILE A 319 -1.93 -17.17 10.70
C ILE A 319 -1.88 -17.31 9.19
N ASP A 320 -1.32 -16.33 8.52
CA ASP A 320 -1.22 -16.28 7.08
C ASP A 320 0.23 -15.99 6.67
N TYR A 321 0.70 -16.71 5.68
CA TYR A 321 2.00 -16.47 5.05
C TYR A 321 1.79 -16.20 3.57
N ALA A 322 2.57 -15.27 3.01
CA ALA A 322 2.63 -15.00 1.58
C ALA A 322 4.05 -14.91 1.09
N PHE A 323 4.23 -15.35 -0.14
CA PHE A 323 5.43 -15.25 -0.93
C PHE A 323 5.10 -14.55 -2.24
N LEU A 324 5.83 -13.49 -2.56
CA LEU A 324 5.72 -12.75 -3.81
C LEU A 324 7.03 -12.91 -4.57
N ASN A 325 6.93 -13.35 -5.82
CA ASN A 325 8.07 -13.50 -6.73
C ASN A 325 7.77 -12.75 -8.03
N GLY A 326 8.57 -11.78 -8.34
CA GLY A 326 8.42 -11.00 -9.56
C GLY A 326 9.65 -10.19 -9.90
N LYS A 327 9.81 -9.80 -11.14
CA LYS A 327 10.84 -8.86 -11.55
C LYS A 327 10.30 -7.45 -11.35
N ASP A 328 10.66 -6.84 -10.24
CA ASP A 328 10.42 -5.41 -10.05
C ASP A 328 11.48 -4.58 -10.80
N THR A 329 11.33 -3.27 -10.85
CA THR A 329 12.21 -2.35 -11.59
C THR A 329 13.68 -2.45 -11.14
N PHE A 330 13.94 -2.98 -9.95
CA PHE A 330 15.28 -3.14 -9.36
C PHE A 330 15.84 -4.57 -9.35
N GLY A 331 15.09 -5.57 -9.87
CA GLY A 331 15.60 -6.93 -10.13
C GLY A 331 15.85 -7.83 -8.91
N ILE A 332 15.39 -7.47 -7.70
CA ILE A 332 15.52 -8.27 -6.47
C ILE A 332 14.13 -8.44 -5.85
N ASP A 333 13.54 -9.65 -5.91
CA ASP A 333 12.08 -9.70 -5.97
C ASP A 333 11.41 -10.74 -5.11
N GLU A 334 12.12 -11.29 -4.13
CA GLU A 334 11.51 -12.19 -3.17
C GLU A 334 11.04 -11.40 -1.94
N ASN A 335 9.73 -11.35 -1.75
CA ASN A 335 9.12 -10.74 -0.57
C ASN A 335 8.39 -11.79 0.24
N HIS A 336 8.64 -11.81 1.53
CA HIS A 336 8.02 -12.71 2.50
C HIS A 336 7.17 -11.92 3.47
N LEU A 337 5.91 -12.32 3.63
CA LEU A 337 4.98 -11.70 4.57
C LEU A 337 4.44 -12.73 5.54
N LEU A 338 4.44 -12.38 6.81
CA LEU A 338 3.80 -13.15 7.86
C LEU A 338 2.77 -12.29 8.57
N SER A 339 1.53 -12.77 8.61
CA SER A 339 0.43 -12.09 9.29
C SER A 339 -0.18 -12.95 10.38
N ILE A 340 -0.53 -12.30 11.50
CA ILE A 340 -1.32 -12.89 12.56
C ILE A 340 -2.51 -11.99 12.83
N SER A 341 -3.72 -12.53 12.85
CA SER A 341 -4.89 -11.77 13.28
C SER A 341 -5.70 -12.54 14.32
N VAL A 342 -6.24 -11.78 15.28
CA VAL A 342 -6.97 -12.34 16.42
C VAL A 342 -8.24 -11.54 16.69
N SER A 343 -9.28 -12.19 17.29
CA SER A 343 -10.44 -11.46 17.81
C SER A 343 -10.09 -10.71 19.08
N MET A 344 -10.58 -9.51 19.26
CA MET A 344 -10.39 -8.72 20.49
C MET A 344 -11.07 -9.38 21.69
N GLU A 345 -12.11 -10.18 21.46
CA GLU A 345 -12.73 -10.98 22.52
C GLU A 345 -11.76 -12.01 23.10
N TRP A 346 -11.00 -12.70 22.23
CA TRP A 346 -9.96 -13.62 22.64
C TRP A 346 -8.85 -12.89 23.44
N VAL A 347 -8.40 -11.73 22.97
CA VAL A 347 -7.38 -10.92 23.66
C VAL A 347 -7.87 -10.53 25.06
N ARG A 348 -9.10 -10.05 25.18
CA ARG A 348 -9.69 -9.70 26.48
C ARG A 348 -9.77 -10.90 27.43
N LYS A 349 -10.21 -12.07 26.95
CA LYS A 349 -10.29 -13.28 27.76
C LYS A 349 -8.92 -13.76 28.26
N GLN A 350 -7.86 -13.61 27.45
CA GLN A 350 -6.53 -14.12 27.82
C GLN A 350 -5.75 -13.16 28.72
N PHE A 351 -5.89 -11.83 28.52
CA PHE A 351 -5.00 -10.84 29.10
C PHE A 351 -5.70 -9.86 30.05
N LEU A 352 -7.00 -9.57 29.88
CA LEU A 352 -7.70 -8.54 30.66
C LEU A 352 -8.66 -9.13 31.70
N ASN A 353 -9.17 -10.34 31.55
CA ASN A 353 -10.11 -11.00 32.49
C ASN A 353 -9.41 -12.01 33.41
N LYS A 354 -8.12 -11.85 33.67
CA LYS A 354 -7.38 -12.66 34.65
C LYS A 354 -7.37 -12.07 36.08
N ASN A 355 -8.25 -11.06 36.33
CA ASN A 355 -8.47 -10.50 37.67
C ASN A 355 -9.85 -10.87 38.18
#